data_2e95242602d1a1c5ae2d604f95259a38
#
_entry.id   2e95242602d1a1c5ae2d604f95259a38
#
_cell.length_a   1.000
_cell.length_b   1.000
_cell.length_c   1.000
_cell.angle_alpha   90.00
_cell.angle_beta   90.00
_cell.angle_gamma   90.00
#
_symmetry.space_group_name_H-M   'P 1'
#
loop_
_entity.id
_entity.type
_entity.pdbx_description
1 polymer ?
#
loop_
_entity_poly.entity_id
_entity_poly.type
_entity_poly.pdbx_seq_one_letter_code
_entity_poly.pdbx_strand_id
1 'polypeptide(L)'
;IVEQIKNNIVDVGIVEKKIQNNAIISTPIAQDEIVLIKKKSSSSNLETCFIREQGSGTRVYQENGLNQLSLNPYLVVINNTSLIKSMVHAGNGFSIVSKSTLTSEDLEQLEVINLDIERFFYLILHKDKYIDEKMKRVISVLKQNVE
;
A
#
# COMPACT_ATOMS: atom_id res chain seq x y z
N ILE A 1 13.83 -6.94 7.22
CA ILE A 1 13.88 -7.94 6.13
C ILE A 1 15.15 -7.83 5.29
N VAL A 2 15.63 -6.64 4.97
CA VAL A 2 16.85 -6.44 4.15
C VAL A 2 18.07 -7.13 4.76
N GLU A 3 18.32 -6.92 6.05
CA GLU A 3 19.42 -7.59 6.76
C GLU A 3 19.26 -9.12 6.81
N GLN A 4 18.02 -9.61 6.90
CA GLN A 4 17.74 -11.04 6.86
C GLN A 4 18.06 -11.66 5.48
N ILE A 5 17.79 -10.93 4.40
CA ILE A 5 18.20 -11.33 3.03
C ILE A 5 19.72 -11.32 2.90
N LYS A 6 20.39 -10.26 3.34
CA LYS A 6 21.86 -10.15 3.30
C LYS A 6 22.56 -11.28 4.05
N ASN A 7 22.00 -11.69 5.16
CA ASN A 7 22.55 -12.74 6.01
C ASN A 7 22.03 -14.15 5.63
N ASN A 8 21.32 -14.30 4.51
CA ASN A 8 20.72 -15.56 4.05
C ASN A 8 19.79 -16.26 5.07
N ILE A 9 19.20 -15.48 5.98
CA ILE A 9 18.19 -15.98 6.93
C ILE A 9 16.85 -16.16 6.24
N VAL A 10 16.55 -15.27 5.28
CA VAL A 10 15.37 -15.31 4.43
C VAL A 10 15.82 -15.32 2.98
N ASP A 11 15.19 -16.15 2.17
CA ASP A 11 15.57 -16.33 0.75
C ASP A 11 15.03 -15.24 -0.17
N VAL A 12 13.79 -14.81 0.07
CA VAL A 12 13.06 -13.84 -0.75
C VAL A 12 12.30 -12.89 0.16
N GLY A 13 12.25 -11.62 -0.21
CA GLY A 13 11.43 -10.63 0.49
C GLY A 13 10.66 -9.75 -0.49
N ILE A 14 9.57 -9.17 -0.01
CA ILE A 14 8.83 -8.12 -0.71
C ILE A 14 8.93 -6.84 0.09
N VAL A 15 9.28 -5.75 -0.58
CA VAL A 15 9.43 -4.42 0.01
C VAL A 15 8.77 -3.36 -0.86
N GLU A 16 8.36 -2.26 -0.24
CA GLU A 16 7.70 -1.14 -0.92
C GLU A 16 8.69 -0.08 -1.45
N LYS A 17 9.96 -0.27 -1.21
CA LYS A 17 11.02 0.64 -1.64
C LYS A 17 12.13 -0.11 -2.35
N LYS A 18 12.58 0.43 -3.48
CA LYS A 18 13.74 -0.12 -4.17
C LYS A 18 14.96 -0.08 -3.24
N ILE A 19 15.57 -1.22 -3.04
CA ILE A 19 16.77 -1.35 -2.21
C ILE A 19 18.00 -1.10 -3.07
N GLN A 20 18.79 -0.10 -2.71
CA GLN A 20 20.09 0.20 -3.31
C GLN A 20 21.19 -0.39 -2.44
N ASN A 21 21.51 -1.63 -2.71
CA ASN A 21 22.57 -2.37 -2.00
C ASN A 21 23.25 -3.35 -2.96
N ASN A 22 24.57 -3.36 -2.97
CA ASN A 22 25.35 -4.20 -3.90
C ASN A 22 25.19 -5.71 -3.68
N ALA A 23 24.70 -6.12 -2.52
CA ALA A 23 24.44 -7.54 -2.19
C ALA A 23 23.00 -7.97 -2.52
N ILE A 24 22.13 -7.04 -2.96
CA ILE A 24 20.70 -7.32 -3.16
C ILE A 24 20.28 -7.01 -4.59
N ILE A 25 19.60 -7.97 -5.21
CA ILE A 25 18.83 -7.74 -6.44
C ILE A 25 17.42 -7.31 -6.04
N SER A 26 16.98 -6.18 -6.57
CA SER A 26 15.66 -5.61 -6.34
C SER A 26 14.92 -5.50 -7.68
N THR A 27 13.87 -6.30 -7.85
CA THR A 27 13.08 -6.39 -9.09
C THR A 27 11.67 -5.86 -8.84
N PRO A 28 11.16 -4.89 -9.61
CA PRO A 28 9.77 -4.45 -9.48
C PRO A 28 8.84 -5.59 -9.90
N ILE A 29 7.82 -5.86 -9.09
CA ILE A 29 6.85 -6.95 -9.34
C ILE A 29 5.42 -6.46 -9.43
N ALA A 30 5.10 -5.31 -8.85
CA ALA A 30 3.78 -4.73 -8.90
C ALA A 30 3.80 -3.23 -8.71
N GLN A 31 2.77 -2.61 -9.23
CA GLN A 31 2.45 -1.21 -9.05
C GLN A 31 1.05 -1.08 -8.48
N ASP A 32 0.84 -0.13 -7.61
CA ASP A 32 -0.43 0.19 -6.99
C ASP A 32 -0.66 1.70 -7.02
N GLU A 33 -1.90 2.09 -7.06
CA GLU A 33 -2.32 3.49 -7.05
C GLU A 33 -2.87 3.86 -5.67
N ILE A 34 -2.58 5.06 -5.22
CA ILE A 34 -3.12 5.61 -3.98
C ILE A 34 -4.28 6.53 -4.33
N VAL A 35 -5.40 6.31 -3.68
CA VAL A 35 -6.65 7.03 -3.95
C VAL A 35 -7.27 7.58 -2.67
N LEU A 36 -7.98 8.70 -2.80
CA LEU A 36 -8.86 9.19 -1.75
C LEU A 36 -10.24 8.57 -1.93
N ILE A 37 -10.82 8.10 -0.85
CA ILE A 37 -12.17 7.54 -0.81
C ILE A 37 -13.06 8.33 0.13
N LYS A 38 -14.29 8.59 -0.29
CA LYS A 38 -15.35 9.20 0.53
C LYS A 38 -16.71 8.68 0.08
N LYS A 39 -17.73 8.83 0.91
CA LYS A 39 -19.08 8.41 0.55
C LYS A 39 -19.66 9.32 -0.55
N LYS A 40 -20.26 8.74 -1.61
CA LYS A 40 -20.84 9.50 -2.74
C LYS A 40 -21.90 10.51 -2.35
N SER A 41 -22.72 10.20 -1.38
CA SER A 41 -23.88 11.01 -0.98
C SER A 41 -23.57 12.05 0.10
N SER A 42 -22.37 12.07 0.64
CA SER A 42 -21.99 13.07 1.62
C SER A 42 -21.50 14.35 0.93
N SER A 43 -22.10 15.47 1.23
CA SER A 43 -21.48 16.76 0.96
C SER A 43 -20.07 16.73 1.55
N SER A 44 -19.08 16.69 0.70
CA SER A 44 -17.62 16.72 0.90
C SER A 44 -17.16 16.85 2.35
N ASN A 45 -17.31 15.80 3.17
CA ASN A 45 -16.75 15.82 4.52
C ASN A 45 -15.26 15.44 4.43
N LEU A 46 -14.43 16.43 4.17
CA LEU A 46 -12.98 16.33 4.26
C LEU A 46 -12.45 16.87 5.61
N GLU A 47 -13.31 17.00 6.61
CA GLU A 47 -12.95 17.47 7.95
C GLU A 47 -12.31 16.39 8.81
N THR A 48 -12.68 15.12 8.59
CA THR A 48 -12.16 13.97 9.34
C THR A 48 -11.55 12.95 8.39
N CYS A 49 -10.30 12.61 8.64
CA CYS A 49 -9.58 11.55 7.91
C CYS A 49 -9.31 10.35 8.82
N PHE A 50 -9.72 9.17 8.37
CA PHE A 50 -9.35 7.90 9.00
C PHE A 50 -7.99 7.47 8.47
N ILE A 51 -7.03 7.32 9.36
CA ILE A 51 -5.63 7.11 9.01
C ILE A 51 -5.04 5.92 9.78
N ARG A 52 -4.08 5.24 9.18
CA ARG A 52 -3.38 4.13 9.82
C ARG A 52 -2.45 4.63 10.95
N GLU A 53 -2.08 3.72 11.80
CA GLU A 53 -1.12 3.95 12.89
C GLU A 53 0.28 4.32 12.38
N GLN A 54 1.05 4.98 13.22
CA GLN A 54 2.47 5.26 12.94
C GLN A 54 3.25 3.95 12.76
N GLY A 55 4.15 3.93 11.79
CA GLY A 55 4.93 2.73 11.43
C GLY A 55 4.26 1.84 10.37
N SER A 56 2.99 2.07 10.03
CA SER A 56 2.36 1.44 8.88
C SER A 56 2.95 2.00 7.57
N GLY A 57 3.27 1.12 6.62
CA GLY A 57 3.68 1.55 5.28
C GLY A 57 2.61 2.40 4.58
N THR A 58 1.34 2.08 4.79
CA THR A 58 0.21 2.87 4.27
C THR A 58 0.17 4.28 4.85
N ARG A 59 0.55 4.48 6.11
CA ARG A 59 0.55 5.78 6.77
C ARG A 59 1.38 6.83 6.03
N VAL A 60 2.53 6.46 5.51
CA VAL A 60 3.41 7.36 4.76
C VAL A 60 2.69 7.91 3.51
N TYR A 61 1.99 7.04 2.78
CA TYR A 61 1.22 7.45 1.59
C TYR A 61 0.01 8.30 1.95
N GLN A 62 -0.64 8.02 3.08
CA GLN A 62 -1.75 8.83 3.58
C GLN A 62 -1.29 10.26 3.91
N GLU A 63 -0.18 10.41 4.60
CA GLU A 63 0.40 11.72 4.92
C GLU A 63 0.85 12.46 3.66
N ASN A 64 1.48 11.78 2.71
CA ASN A 64 1.84 12.36 1.41
C ASN A 64 0.61 12.85 0.64
N GLY A 65 -0.46 12.08 0.62
CA GLY A 65 -1.71 12.46 -0.03
C GLY A 65 -2.36 13.68 0.61
N LEU A 66 -2.41 13.74 1.93
CA LEU A 66 -2.91 14.90 2.67
C LEU A 66 -2.09 16.16 2.35
N ASN A 67 -0.77 16.05 2.32
CA ASN A 67 0.13 17.14 1.98
C ASN A 67 -0.08 17.62 0.54
N GLN A 68 -0.17 16.68 -0.42
CA GLN A 68 -0.41 16.98 -1.83
C GLN A 68 -1.71 17.76 -2.04
N LEU A 69 -2.76 17.39 -1.30
CA LEU A 69 -4.07 18.04 -1.36
C LEU A 69 -4.16 19.29 -0.50
N SER A 70 -3.12 19.63 0.23
CA SER A 70 -3.13 20.74 1.23
C SER A 70 -4.27 20.63 2.24
N LEU A 71 -4.59 19.39 2.64
CA LEU A 71 -5.63 19.09 3.63
C LEU A 71 -5.03 18.96 5.03
N ASN A 72 -5.73 19.52 6.00
CA ASN A 72 -5.38 19.41 7.42
C ASN A 72 -6.61 18.98 8.25
N PRO A 73 -7.11 17.75 8.02
CA PRO A 73 -8.28 17.24 8.71
C PRO A 73 -7.98 16.83 10.16
N TYR A 74 -9.04 16.65 10.94
CA TYR A 74 -8.94 15.89 12.17
C TYR A 74 -8.60 14.43 11.87
N LEU A 75 -7.56 13.88 12.50
CA LEU A 75 -7.08 12.53 12.25
C LEU A 75 -7.64 11.55 13.26
N VAL A 76 -8.31 10.50 12.78
CA VAL A 76 -8.74 9.35 13.58
C VAL A 76 -7.88 8.15 13.21
N VAL A 77 -7.08 7.67 14.15
CA VAL A 77 -6.16 6.55 13.92
C VAL A 77 -6.87 5.21 14.08
N ILE A 78 -6.81 4.39 13.05
CA ILE A 78 -7.40 3.05 13.02
C ILE A 78 -6.37 2.07 12.43
N ASN A 79 -6.05 1.00 13.14
CA ASN A 79 -5.02 0.03 12.75
C ASN A 79 -5.51 -1.07 11.78
N ASN A 80 -6.62 -0.85 11.12
CA ASN A 80 -7.23 -1.84 10.22
C ASN A 80 -7.88 -1.15 9.02
N THR A 81 -7.41 -1.46 7.81
CA THR A 81 -7.92 -0.87 6.56
C THR A 81 -9.38 -1.22 6.28
N SER A 82 -9.83 -2.43 6.62
CA SER A 82 -11.23 -2.82 6.42
C SER A 82 -12.16 -2.01 7.31
N LEU A 83 -11.75 -1.75 8.56
CA LEU A 83 -12.50 -0.89 9.46
C LEU A 83 -12.51 0.56 8.98
N ILE A 84 -11.38 1.06 8.48
CA ILE A 84 -11.31 2.39 7.85
C ILE A 84 -12.35 2.50 6.73
N LYS A 85 -12.42 1.53 5.82
CA LYS A 85 -13.41 1.52 4.73
C LYS A 85 -14.83 1.53 5.27
N SER A 86 -15.13 0.74 6.29
CA SER A 86 -16.46 0.72 6.93
C SER A 86 -16.85 2.09 7.51
N MET A 87 -15.91 2.79 8.12
CA MET A 87 -16.14 4.14 8.64
C MET A 87 -16.42 5.15 7.52
N VAL A 88 -15.72 5.02 6.39
CA VAL A 88 -15.97 5.85 5.20
C VAL A 88 -17.35 5.55 4.61
N HIS A 89 -17.75 4.28 4.50
CA HIS A 89 -19.08 3.89 4.06
C HIS A 89 -20.20 4.46 4.94
N ALA A 90 -19.96 4.57 6.25
CA ALA A 90 -20.89 5.20 7.19
C ALA A 90 -21.04 6.73 6.96
N GLY A 91 -20.16 7.34 6.18
CA GLY A 91 -20.23 8.77 5.85
C GLY A 91 -19.65 9.70 6.90
N ASN A 92 -18.82 9.18 7.81
CA ASN A 92 -18.24 9.95 8.92
C ASN A 92 -16.94 10.67 8.58
N GLY A 93 -16.45 10.54 7.35
CA GLY A 93 -15.20 11.15 6.91
C GLY A 93 -14.67 10.49 5.63
N PHE A 94 -13.39 10.71 5.37
CA PHE A 94 -12.69 10.18 4.21
C PHE A 94 -11.44 9.42 4.64
N SER A 95 -10.84 8.74 3.69
CA SER A 95 -9.50 8.14 3.88
C SER A 95 -8.72 8.16 2.56
N ILE A 96 -7.43 7.90 2.68
CA ILE A 96 -6.52 7.67 1.56
C ILE A 96 -6.05 6.22 1.68
N VAL A 97 -6.29 5.43 0.66
CA VAL A 97 -6.03 3.99 0.67
C VAL A 97 -5.38 3.54 -0.63
N SER A 98 -4.83 2.33 -0.61
CA SER A 98 -4.44 1.63 -1.82
C SER A 98 -5.67 1.23 -2.62
N LYS A 99 -5.67 1.51 -3.91
CA LYS A 99 -6.75 1.14 -4.83
C LYS A 99 -6.96 -0.38 -4.88
N SER A 100 -5.89 -1.15 -4.72
CA SER A 100 -5.95 -2.62 -4.68
C SER A 100 -6.76 -3.19 -3.51
N THR A 101 -7.03 -2.39 -2.47
CA THR A 101 -7.86 -2.81 -1.33
C THR A 101 -9.36 -2.60 -1.56
N LEU A 102 -9.74 -1.96 -2.66
CA LEU A 102 -11.14 -1.66 -2.97
C LEU A 102 -11.81 -2.84 -3.66
N THR A 103 -12.98 -3.20 -3.17
CA THR A 103 -13.86 -4.21 -3.78
C THR A 103 -14.76 -3.58 -4.83
N SER A 104 -15.47 -4.40 -5.62
CA SER A 104 -16.48 -3.91 -6.56
C SER A 104 -17.56 -3.09 -5.86
N GLU A 105 -18.00 -3.52 -4.67
CA GLU A 105 -18.97 -2.80 -3.85
C GLU A 105 -18.43 -1.43 -3.40
N ASP A 106 -17.17 -1.37 -2.98
CA ASP A 106 -16.53 -0.08 -2.64
C ASP A 106 -16.56 0.88 -3.83
N LEU A 107 -16.23 0.40 -5.04
CA LEU A 107 -16.23 1.22 -6.27
C LEU A 107 -17.63 1.71 -6.66
N GLU A 108 -18.68 0.94 -6.36
CA GLU A 108 -20.06 1.35 -6.62
C GLU A 108 -20.56 2.41 -5.64
N GLN A 109 -20.20 2.31 -4.37
CA GLN A 109 -20.76 3.13 -3.29
C GLN A 109 -19.90 4.33 -2.90
N LEU A 110 -18.60 4.27 -3.14
CA LEU A 110 -17.67 5.33 -2.78
C LEU A 110 -17.28 6.17 -3.98
N GLU A 111 -17.06 7.45 -3.75
CA GLU A 111 -16.32 8.31 -4.65
C GLU A 111 -14.83 8.03 -4.48
N VAL A 112 -14.17 7.70 -5.57
CA VAL A 112 -12.74 7.34 -5.61
C VAL A 112 -12.00 8.37 -6.45
N ILE A 113 -11.07 9.08 -5.84
CA ILE A 113 -10.28 10.15 -6.47
C ILE A 113 -8.83 9.70 -6.55
N ASN A 114 -8.30 9.61 -7.78
CA ASN A 114 -6.88 9.30 -7.98
C ASN A 114 -6.02 10.50 -7.54
N LEU A 115 -4.98 10.22 -6.76
CA LEU A 115 -4.06 11.23 -6.26
C LEU A 115 -2.78 11.35 -7.09
N ASP A 116 -2.63 10.55 -8.13
CA ASP A 116 -1.39 10.44 -8.92
C ASP A 116 -0.15 10.09 -8.05
N ILE A 117 -0.40 9.32 -7.01
CA ILE A 117 0.64 8.74 -6.15
C ILE A 117 0.73 7.25 -6.46
N GLU A 118 1.88 6.82 -6.90
CA GLU A 118 2.16 5.43 -7.22
C GLU A 118 2.96 4.76 -6.10
N ARG A 119 2.64 3.50 -5.83
CA ARG A 119 3.36 2.63 -4.91
C ARG A 119 3.85 1.42 -5.67
N PHE A 120 5.14 1.11 -5.52
CA PHE A 120 5.75 -0.05 -6.14
C PHE A 120 6.11 -1.10 -5.11
N PHE A 121 5.97 -2.36 -5.49
CA PHE A 121 6.47 -3.48 -4.72
C PHE A 121 7.66 -4.09 -5.44
N TYR A 122 8.69 -4.40 -4.68
CA TYR A 122 9.92 -5.00 -5.18
C TYR A 122 10.14 -6.35 -4.53
N LEU A 123 10.42 -7.33 -5.36
CA LEU A 123 10.96 -8.60 -4.90
C LEU A 123 12.46 -8.42 -4.69
N ILE A 124 12.95 -8.78 -3.52
CA ILE A 124 14.37 -8.71 -3.18
C ILE A 124 14.93 -10.08 -2.83
N LEU A 125 16.15 -10.31 -3.28
CA LEU A 125 16.92 -11.51 -2.97
C LEU A 125 18.41 -11.19 -2.94
N HIS A 126 19.20 -12.04 -2.30
CA HIS A 126 20.65 -11.90 -2.32
C HIS A 126 21.17 -12.14 -3.74
N LYS A 127 22.13 -11.33 -4.22
CA LYS A 127 22.65 -11.40 -5.59
C LYS A 127 23.25 -12.77 -5.93
N ASP A 128 23.88 -13.42 -4.96
CA ASP A 128 24.54 -14.73 -5.12
C ASP A 128 23.61 -15.90 -4.76
N LYS A 129 22.30 -15.64 -4.59
CA LYS A 129 21.33 -16.68 -4.26
C LYS A 129 21.17 -17.64 -5.43
N TYR A 130 21.41 -18.92 -5.17
CA TYR A 130 21.06 -19.96 -6.14
C TYR A 130 19.54 -20.10 -6.21
N ILE A 131 19.00 -19.97 -7.40
CA ILE A 131 17.56 -20.08 -7.66
C ILE A 131 17.28 -21.45 -8.23
N ASP A 132 16.84 -22.38 -7.37
CA ASP A 132 16.37 -23.69 -7.77
C ASP A 132 14.94 -23.66 -8.35
N GLU A 133 14.45 -24.80 -8.82
CA GLU A 133 13.11 -24.90 -9.42
C GLU A 133 12.00 -24.57 -8.41
N LYS A 134 12.18 -24.89 -7.13
CA LYS A 134 11.22 -24.55 -6.07
C LYS A 134 11.13 -23.04 -5.89
N MET A 135 12.27 -22.37 -5.84
CA MET A 135 12.34 -20.91 -5.70
C MET A 135 11.78 -20.21 -6.94
N LYS A 136 12.03 -20.70 -8.15
CA LYS A 136 11.41 -20.18 -9.38
C LYS A 136 9.89 -20.20 -9.31
N ARG A 137 9.30 -21.29 -8.79
CA ARG A 137 7.85 -21.42 -8.60
C ARG A 137 7.34 -20.39 -7.60
N VAL A 138 8.01 -20.22 -6.46
CA VAL A 138 7.64 -19.22 -5.45
C VAL A 138 7.67 -17.81 -6.05
N ILE A 139 8.75 -17.45 -6.73
CA ILE A 139 8.88 -16.14 -7.39
C ILE A 139 7.78 -15.91 -8.42
N SER A 140 7.46 -16.93 -9.23
CA SER A 140 6.39 -16.84 -10.23
C SER A 140 5.03 -16.59 -9.60
N VAL A 141 4.70 -17.30 -8.51
CA VAL A 141 3.45 -17.11 -7.77
C VAL A 141 3.38 -15.72 -7.14
N LEU A 142 4.47 -15.23 -6.57
CA LEU A 142 4.52 -13.88 -5.99
C LEU A 142 4.27 -12.81 -7.04
N LYS A 143 4.87 -12.94 -8.23
CA LYS A 143 4.64 -12.00 -9.35
C LYS A 143 3.20 -12.01 -9.87
N GLN A 144 2.52 -13.17 -9.87
CA GLN A 144 1.13 -13.29 -10.33
C GLN A 144 0.11 -12.73 -9.34
N ASN A 145 0.36 -12.86 -8.04
CA ASN A 145 -0.60 -12.45 -7.00
C ASN A 145 -0.52 -10.95 -6.64
N VAL A 146 0.39 -10.20 -7.22
CA VAL A 146 0.55 -8.77 -6.97
C VAL A 146 0.04 -7.93 -8.16
N GLU A 147 -0.35 -8.58 -9.24
CA GLU A 147 -1.15 -8.00 -10.32
C GLU A 147 -2.64 -8.03 -9.91
#